data_f1be53d877284f349bba3dd4321ddf49
#
_entry.id   f1be53d877284f349bba3dd4321ddf49
#
_cell.length_a   1.000
_cell.length_b   1.000
_cell.length_c   1.000
_cell.angle_alpha   90.00
_cell.angle_beta   90.00
_cell.angle_gamma   90.00
#
_symmetry.space_group_name_H-M   'P 1'
#
loop_
_entity.id
_entity.type
_entity.pdbx_description
1 polymer ?
#
loop_
_entity_poly.entity_id
_entity_poly.type
_entity_poly.pdbx_seq_one_letter_code
_entity_poly.pdbx_strand_id
1 'polypeptide(L)'
;VETVEYAAGRLADVFGESFQRTVLLWHGQQPDARSSVRPLAELIAAHGLGVIAPDWNSYADDGGRADLLDSVHFARARVDHPDSLVLAGWSMGGLAAAGLTVQAQRLGVAFAHTVCLAGAFMVPDPIFNELPATQVNDGAPRSPFTLLHGVADRVIPLSVAHDFAAALRRHHWPVQVVELPADHGSIAGAVYDASAGGYSAAIDAETLAVAADVAARIADAGRPNR
;
A
#
# COMPACT_ATOMS: atom_id res chain seq x y z
N VAL A 1 -3.02 8.81 -17.59
CA VAL A 1 -3.90 8.41 -16.46
C VAL A 1 -5.34 8.41 -16.92
N GLU A 2 -6.08 7.39 -16.54
CA GLU A 2 -7.51 7.25 -16.75
C GLU A 2 -8.19 7.13 -15.38
N THR A 3 -9.31 7.83 -15.17
CA THR A 3 -10.15 7.64 -13.97
C THR A 3 -11.32 6.75 -14.36
N VAL A 4 -11.49 5.65 -13.62
CA VAL A 4 -12.52 4.64 -13.89
C VAL A 4 -13.34 4.35 -12.63
N GLU A 5 -14.57 3.92 -12.80
CA GLU A 5 -15.38 3.39 -11.70
C GLU A 5 -15.03 1.92 -11.48
N TYR A 6 -14.55 1.56 -10.26
CA TYR A 6 -14.18 0.19 -9.93
C TYR A 6 -15.28 -0.55 -9.14
N ALA A 7 -16.15 0.19 -8.48
CA ALA A 7 -17.35 -0.27 -7.81
C ALA A 7 -18.37 0.86 -7.82
N ALA A 8 -19.63 0.60 -7.51
CA ALA A 8 -20.72 1.58 -7.59
C ALA A 8 -20.38 2.87 -6.81
N GLY A 9 -20.21 3.99 -7.53
CA GLY A 9 -19.86 5.29 -6.98
C GLY A 9 -18.42 5.41 -6.47
N ARG A 10 -17.54 4.43 -6.74
CA ARG A 10 -16.15 4.39 -6.28
C ARG A 10 -15.18 4.48 -7.44
N LEU A 11 -14.25 5.43 -7.38
CA LEU A 11 -13.35 5.76 -8.47
C LEU A 11 -11.93 5.27 -8.19
N ALA A 12 -11.22 4.87 -9.24
CA ALA A 12 -9.79 4.61 -9.20
C ALA A 12 -9.08 5.36 -10.34
N ASP A 13 -7.89 5.86 -10.06
CA ASP A 13 -6.98 6.35 -11.09
C ASP A 13 -6.10 5.18 -11.56
N VAL A 14 -6.01 4.99 -12.87
CA VAL A 14 -5.26 3.91 -13.53
C VAL A 14 -4.15 4.55 -14.35
N PHE A 15 -2.91 4.10 -14.09
CA PHE A 15 -1.70 4.61 -14.73
C PHE A 15 -0.97 3.48 -15.45
N GLY A 16 -0.18 3.83 -16.48
CA GLY A 16 0.61 2.89 -17.28
C GLY A 16 -0.20 2.27 -18.41
N GLU A 17 0.53 1.68 -19.37
CA GLU A 17 -0.04 1.03 -20.57
C GLU A 17 0.02 -0.51 -20.49
N SER A 18 0.85 -1.05 -19.60
CA SER A 18 1.06 -2.48 -19.42
C SER A 18 0.60 -2.94 -18.06
N PHE A 19 -0.21 -3.99 -18.02
CA PHE A 19 -0.71 -4.62 -16.80
C PHE A 19 -0.08 -5.98 -16.51
N GLN A 20 1.03 -6.32 -17.17
CA GLN A 20 1.80 -7.55 -16.88
C GLN A 20 2.36 -7.53 -15.45
N ARG A 21 2.74 -6.35 -14.95
CA ARG A 21 3.16 -6.11 -13.58
C ARG A 21 2.38 -4.91 -13.07
N THR A 22 1.54 -5.12 -12.11
CA THR A 22 0.60 -4.10 -11.63
C THR A 22 0.72 -3.92 -10.13
N VAL A 23 0.68 -2.68 -9.69
CA VAL A 23 0.62 -2.25 -8.30
C VAL A 23 -0.80 -1.79 -8.00
N LEU A 24 -1.43 -2.39 -6.99
CA LEU A 24 -2.60 -1.83 -6.35
C LEU A 24 -2.12 -0.97 -5.19
N LEU A 25 -2.35 0.36 -5.25
CA LEU A 25 -1.80 1.34 -4.31
C LEU A 25 -2.92 1.98 -3.48
N TRP A 26 -2.96 1.68 -2.19
CA TRP A 26 -3.92 2.24 -1.25
C TRP A 26 -3.38 3.47 -0.51
N HIS A 27 -4.15 4.57 -0.50
CA HIS A 27 -3.84 5.78 0.27
C HIS A 27 -4.04 5.58 1.78
N GLY A 28 -3.68 6.59 2.60
CA GLY A 28 -3.81 6.58 4.05
C GLY A 28 -5.23 6.83 4.56
N GLN A 29 -5.34 7.07 5.87
CA GLN A 29 -6.62 7.31 6.57
C GLN A 29 -7.23 8.66 6.15
N GLN A 30 -8.03 8.66 5.12
CA GLN A 30 -8.85 9.78 4.63
C GLN A 30 -10.01 9.21 3.81
N PRO A 31 -11.14 9.92 3.64
CA PRO A 31 -12.14 9.53 2.66
C PRO A 31 -11.66 9.95 1.25
N ASP A 32 -11.77 9.04 0.29
CA ASP A 32 -11.63 9.33 -1.14
C ASP A 32 -10.36 10.11 -1.53
N ALA A 33 -9.21 9.65 -1.03
CA ALA A 33 -7.96 10.40 -1.10
C ALA A 33 -6.91 9.80 -2.07
N ARG A 34 -7.34 9.11 -3.15
CA ARG A 34 -6.42 8.59 -4.17
C ARG A 34 -5.51 9.67 -4.77
N SER A 35 -5.99 10.91 -4.80
CA SER A 35 -5.19 12.04 -5.28
C SER A 35 -3.95 12.32 -4.42
N SER A 36 -3.96 11.99 -3.12
CA SER A 36 -2.81 12.20 -2.23
C SER A 36 -1.60 11.35 -2.59
N VAL A 37 -1.82 10.17 -3.16
CA VAL A 37 -0.76 9.24 -3.60
C VAL A 37 -0.51 9.31 -5.11
N ARG A 38 -1.13 10.24 -5.82
CA ARG A 38 -0.98 10.38 -7.26
C ARG A 38 0.46 10.61 -7.71
N PRO A 39 1.29 11.47 -7.06
CA PRO A 39 2.68 11.63 -7.47
C PRO A 39 3.47 10.32 -7.39
N LEU A 40 3.27 9.54 -6.34
CA LEU A 40 3.89 8.23 -6.21
C LEU A 40 3.41 7.26 -7.30
N ALA A 41 2.10 7.23 -7.60
CA ALA A 41 1.53 6.38 -8.64
C ALA A 41 2.11 6.72 -10.03
N GLU A 42 2.26 7.99 -10.37
CA GLU A 42 2.88 8.45 -11.62
C GLU A 42 4.35 8.02 -11.70
N LEU A 43 5.10 8.16 -10.60
CA LEU A 43 6.50 7.73 -10.53
C LEU A 43 6.65 6.21 -10.66
N ILE A 44 5.79 5.41 -10.03
CA ILE A 44 5.78 3.94 -10.20
C ILE A 44 5.48 3.58 -11.65
N ALA A 45 4.49 4.23 -12.28
CA ALA A 45 4.14 3.99 -13.68
C ALA A 45 5.28 4.35 -14.64
N ALA A 46 6.09 5.36 -14.32
CA ALA A 46 7.29 5.71 -15.08
C ALA A 46 8.36 4.60 -15.10
N HIS A 47 8.32 3.65 -14.15
CA HIS A 47 9.13 2.42 -14.18
C HIS A 47 8.53 1.30 -15.04
N GLY A 48 7.46 1.56 -15.81
CA GLY A 48 6.83 0.61 -16.72
C GLY A 48 5.86 -0.36 -16.06
N LEU A 49 5.34 -0.04 -14.87
CA LEU A 49 4.31 -0.82 -14.20
C LEU A 49 2.92 -0.21 -14.45
N GLY A 50 1.89 -1.07 -14.48
CA GLY A 50 0.53 -0.61 -14.27
C GLY A 50 0.33 -0.20 -12.81
N VAL A 51 -0.44 0.86 -12.56
CA VAL A 51 -0.81 1.25 -11.19
C VAL A 51 -2.30 1.50 -11.13
N ILE A 52 -2.95 0.96 -10.12
CA ILE A 52 -4.35 1.19 -9.79
C ILE A 52 -4.39 1.84 -8.41
N ALA A 53 -4.81 3.09 -8.34
CA ALA A 53 -4.95 3.86 -7.10
C ALA A 53 -6.44 4.13 -6.85
N PRO A 54 -7.13 3.30 -6.05
CA PRO A 54 -8.55 3.48 -5.77
C PRO A 54 -8.79 4.51 -4.67
N ASP A 55 -9.94 5.16 -4.72
CA ASP A 55 -10.55 5.77 -3.55
C ASP A 55 -11.05 4.68 -2.60
N TRP A 56 -10.97 4.94 -1.32
CA TRP A 56 -11.65 4.17 -0.30
C TRP A 56 -11.96 5.09 0.90
N ASN A 57 -12.99 4.77 1.67
CA ASN A 57 -13.40 5.61 2.78
C ASN A 57 -13.10 4.95 4.12
N SER A 58 -12.01 5.35 4.76
CA SER A 58 -11.61 4.84 6.08
C SER A 58 -12.57 5.23 7.23
N TYR A 59 -13.51 6.13 6.98
CA TYR A 59 -14.53 6.58 7.95
C TYR A 59 -15.92 6.00 7.65
N ALA A 60 -16.04 5.09 6.68
CA ALA A 60 -17.29 4.36 6.47
C ALA A 60 -17.60 3.44 7.67
N ASP A 61 -18.85 3.05 7.82
CA ASP A 61 -19.30 2.19 8.94
C ASP A 61 -18.56 0.86 9.02
N ASP A 62 -18.09 0.35 7.88
CA ASP A 62 -17.28 -0.87 7.78
C ASP A 62 -15.75 -0.61 7.79
N GLY A 63 -15.32 0.62 8.06
CA GLY A 63 -13.92 1.03 8.03
C GLY A 63 -13.30 1.06 6.62
N GLY A 64 -14.12 1.04 5.57
CA GLY A 64 -13.67 0.99 4.16
C GLY A 64 -13.38 -0.43 3.66
N ARG A 65 -13.80 -1.44 4.40
CA ARG A 65 -13.58 -2.86 4.07
C ARG A 65 -14.11 -3.23 2.69
N ALA A 66 -15.35 -2.84 2.36
CA ALA A 66 -15.96 -3.14 1.08
C ALA A 66 -15.15 -2.51 -0.06
N ASP A 67 -14.84 -1.22 0.02
CA ASP A 67 -14.04 -0.50 -0.97
C ASP A 67 -12.68 -1.16 -1.24
N LEU A 68 -11.96 -1.52 -0.16
CA LEU A 68 -10.66 -2.19 -0.26
C LEU A 68 -10.78 -3.54 -0.99
N LEU A 69 -11.76 -4.37 -0.63
CA LEU A 69 -11.96 -5.68 -1.25
C LEU A 69 -12.43 -5.58 -2.71
N ASP A 70 -13.32 -4.66 -3.02
CA ASP A 70 -13.78 -4.42 -4.39
C ASP A 70 -12.63 -3.93 -5.27
N SER A 71 -11.73 -3.10 -4.73
CA SER A 71 -10.53 -2.66 -5.45
C SER A 71 -9.56 -3.82 -5.75
N VAL A 72 -9.46 -4.82 -4.85
CA VAL A 72 -8.70 -6.05 -5.10
C VAL A 72 -9.34 -6.86 -6.23
N HIS A 73 -10.66 -7.06 -6.19
CA HIS A 73 -11.38 -7.78 -7.24
C HIS A 73 -11.22 -7.09 -8.60
N PHE A 74 -11.36 -5.76 -8.63
CA PHE A 74 -11.17 -4.98 -9.83
C PHE A 74 -9.75 -5.07 -10.40
N ALA A 75 -8.73 -4.95 -9.55
CA ALA A 75 -7.34 -5.06 -9.96
C ALA A 75 -7.01 -6.46 -10.50
N ARG A 76 -7.47 -7.52 -9.82
CA ARG A 76 -7.27 -8.92 -10.23
C ARG A 76 -7.93 -9.24 -11.57
N ALA A 77 -9.06 -8.61 -11.88
CA ALA A 77 -9.76 -8.79 -13.17
C ALA A 77 -9.05 -8.11 -14.35
N ARG A 78 -8.08 -7.21 -14.09
CA ARG A 78 -7.36 -6.43 -15.11
C ARG A 78 -5.97 -6.94 -15.44
N VAL A 79 -5.49 -7.95 -14.73
CA VAL A 79 -4.16 -8.53 -14.93
C VAL A 79 -4.26 -9.95 -15.47
N ASP A 80 -3.31 -10.34 -16.31
CA ASP A 80 -3.29 -11.69 -16.88
C ASP A 80 -3.07 -12.78 -15.82
N HIS A 81 -2.31 -12.44 -14.78
CA HIS A 81 -2.00 -13.33 -13.66
C HIS A 81 -2.40 -12.67 -12.34
N PRO A 82 -3.59 -12.96 -11.78
CA PRO A 82 -4.10 -12.31 -10.56
C PRO A 82 -3.16 -12.33 -9.36
N ASP A 83 -2.33 -13.36 -9.24
CA ASP A 83 -1.37 -13.52 -8.14
C ASP A 83 -0.04 -12.77 -8.40
N SER A 84 0.12 -12.13 -9.57
CA SER A 84 1.27 -11.28 -9.89
C SER A 84 1.14 -9.84 -9.39
N LEU A 85 -0.01 -9.48 -8.79
CA LEU A 85 -0.21 -8.15 -8.21
C LEU A 85 0.79 -7.87 -7.10
N VAL A 86 1.36 -6.67 -7.13
CA VAL A 86 2.03 -6.06 -5.97
C VAL A 86 0.98 -5.25 -5.21
N LEU A 87 0.80 -5.54 -3.94
CA LEU A 87 -0.07 -4.77 -3.07
C LEU A 87 0.76 -3.74 -2.33
N ALA A 88 0.49 -2.47 -2.54
CA ALA A 88 1.15 -1.37 -1.86
C ALA A 88 0.14 -0.53 -1.07
N GLY A 89 0.55 0.00 0.06
CA GLY A 89 -0.32 0.90 0.82
C GLY A 89 0.47 1.79 1.77
N TRP A 90 -0.08 2.97 2.02
CA TRP A 90 0.48 3.98 2.90
C TRP A 90 -0.34 4.12 4.18
N SER A 91 0.34 4.22 5.35
CA SER A 91 -0.30 4.45 6.65
C SER A 91 -1.38 3.40 6.95
N MET A 92 -2.64 3.79 7.06
CA MET A 92 -3.79 2.88 7.21
C MET A 92 -3.95 1.96 5.98
N GLY A 93 -3.66 2.43 4.76
CA GLY A 93 -3.62 1.57 3.56
C GLY A 93 -2.50 0.53 3.65
N GLY A 94 -1.35 0.87 4.25
CA GLY A 94 -0.27 -0.08 4.54
C GLY A 94 -0.64 -1.12 5.58
N LEU A 95 -1.40 -0.72 6.60
CA LEU A 95 -1.99 -1.64 7.57
C LEU A 95 -2.99 -2.60 6.91
N ALA A 96 -3.90 -2.07 6.07
CA ALA A 96 -4.86 -2.88 5.33
C ALA A 96 -4.15 -3.91 4.42
N ALA A 97 -3.09 -3.48 3.71
CA ALA A 97 -2.29 -4.34 2.86
C ALA A 97 -1.62 -5.47 3.67
N ALA A 98 -1.10 -5.17 4.85
CA ALA A 98 -0.51 -6.16 5.74
C ALA A 98 -1.55 -7.16 6.24
N GLY A 99 -2.70 -6.68 6.76
CA GLY A 99 -3.79 -7.53 7.24
C GLY A 99 -4.31 -8.46 6.15
N LEU A 100 -4.55 -7.92 4.95
CA LEU A 100 -5.00 -8.73 3.82
C LEU A 100 -3.96 -9.78 3.43
N THR A 101 -2.69 -9.43 3.38
CA THR A 101 -1.63 -10.36 2.95
C THR A 101 -1.44 -11.50 3.94
N VAL A 102 -1.40 -11.25 5.24
CA VAL A 102 -1.21 -12.31 6.25
C VAL A 102 -2.42 -13.26 6.33
N GLN A 103 -3.59 -12.79 5.91
CA GLN A 103 -4.84 -13.56 5.91
C GLN A 103 -5.39 -13.85 4.49
N ALA A 104 -4.55 -13.71 3.46
CA ALA A 104 -4.94 -13.82 2.04
C ALA A 104 -5.68 -15.13 1.71
N GLN A 105 -5.31 -16.22 2.36
CA GLN A 105 -5.99 -17.53 2.19
C GLN A 105 -7.48 -17.50 2.55
N ARG A 106 -7.90 -16.67 3.52
CA ARG A 106 -9.32 -16.56 3.93
C ARG A 106 -10.21 -16.05 2.80
N LEU A 107 -9.61 -15.33 1.83
CA LEU A 107 -10.30 -14.75 0.68
C LEU A 107 -9.89 -15.39 -0.66
N GLY A 108 -9.03 -16.42 -0.64
CA GLY A 108 -8.56 -17.08 -1.85
C GLY A 108 -7.76 -16.16 -2.77
N VAL A 109 -7.00 -15.21 -2.19
CA VAL A 109 -6.14 -14.27 -2.93
C VAL A 109 -4.66 -14.52 -2.61
N ALA A 110 -3.77 -14.11 -3.52
CA ALA A 110 -2.34 -14.07 -3.30
C ALA A 110 -1.76 -12.80 -3.95
N PHE A 111 -0.59 -12.39 -3.46
CA PHE A 111 0.14 -11.25 -3.98
C PHE A 111 1.60 -11.63 -4.24
N ALA A 112 2.18 -11.15 -5.33
CA ALA A 112 3.59 -11.38 -5.63
C ALA A 112 4.49 -10.73 -4.58
N HIS A 113 4.09 -9.58 -4.06
CA HIS A 113 4.80 -8.83 -3.03
C HIS A 113 3.86 -7.85 -2.32
N THR A 114 4.14 -7.54 -1.07
CA THR A 114 3.41 -6.50 -0.33
C THR A 114 4.38 -5.42 0.14
N VAL A 115 4.09 -4.16 -0.19
CA VAL A 115 4.90 -3.00 0.20
C VAL A 115 4.09 -2.10 1.11
N CYS A 116 4.55 -1.89 2.33
CA CYS A 116 3.89 -1.02 3.29
C CYS A 116 4.73 0.23 3.53
N LEU A 117 4.14 1.40 3.30
CA LEU A 117 4.74 2.71 3.50
C LEU A 117 4.24 3.28 4.83
N ALA A 118 5.11 3.41 5.84
CA ALA A 118 4.75 3.92 7.16
C ALA A 118 3.47 3.28 7.75
N GLY A 119 3.36 1.94 7.66
CA GLY A 119 2.13 1.20 8.03
C GLY A 119 1.79 1.29 9.51
N ALA A 120 0.51 1.49 9.85
CA ALA A 120 -0.01 1.67 11.19
C ALA A 120 -0.28 0.33 11.93
N PHE A 121 0.70 -0.59 11.97
CA PHE A 121 0.53 -1.99 12.42
C PHE A 121 0.16 -2.17 13.90
N MET A 122 0.07 -1.08 14.68
CA MET A 122 -0.29 -1.10 16.10
C MET A 122 -1.80 -1.06 16.37
N VAL A 123 -2.63 -0.96 15.34
CA VAL A 123 -4.09 -0.99 15.47
C VAL A 123 -4.69 -2.12 14.62
N PRO A 124 -5.94 -2.54 14.86
CA PRO A 124 -6.61 -3.53 14.01
C PRO A 124 -6.74 -3.05 12.56
N ASP A 125 -6.53 -3.97 11.61
CA ASP A 125 -6.69 -3.66 10.19
C ASP A 125 -8.17 -3.49 9.79
N PRO A 126 -8.47 -2.66 8.77
CA PRO A 126 -9.87 -2.35 8.40
C PRO A 126 -10.59 -3.53 7.71
N ILE A 127 -9.89 -4.57 7.26
CA ILE A 127 -10.51 -5.68 6.51
C ILE A 127 -11.02 -6.77 7.46
N PHE A 128 -10.22 -7.17 8.45
CA PHE A 128 -10.56 -8.25 9.37
C PHE A 128 -10.81 -7.78 10.79
N ASN A 129 -10.51 -6.50 11.09
CA ASN A 129 -10.57 -5.92 12.44
C ASN A 129 -9.66 -6.68 13.44
N GLU A 130 -8.49 -7.09 12.99
CA GLU A 130 -7.52 -7.85 13.76
C GLU A 130 -6.13 -7.19 13.66
N LEU A 131 -5.28 -7.36 14.68
CA LEU A 131 -3.88 -6.92 14.61
C LEU A 131 -3.10 -7.84 13.67
N PRO A 132 -2.51 -7.36 12.55
CA PRO A 132 -1.84 -8.25 11.59
C PRO A 132 -0.74 -9.10 12.22
N ALA A 133 0.01 -8.54 13.19
CA ALA A 133 1.10 -9.25 13.88
C ALA A 133 0.61 -10.51 14.64
N THR A 134 -0.64 -10.55 15.08
CA THR A 134 -1.23 -11.71 15.79
C THR A 134 -1.77 -12.78 14.86
N GLN A 135 -1.92 -12.45 13.58
CA GLN A 135 -2.48 -13.33 12.55
C GLN A 135 -1.40 -14.01 11.70
N VAL A 136 -0.14 -13.57 11.86
CA VAL A 136 1.00 -14.21 11.19
C VAL A 136 1.13 -15.65 11.67
N ASN A 137 1.16 -16.61 10.74
CA ASN A 137 1.27 -18.03 11.05
C ASN A 137 2.15 -18.77 10.02
N ASP A 138 2.52 -20.02 10.33
CA ASP A 138 3.42 -20.84 9.52
C ASP A 138 2.73 -21.54 8.34
N GLY A 139 1.40 -21.59 8.32
CA GLY A 139 0.60 -22.39 7.38
C GLY A 139 0.23 -21.68 6.08
N ALA A 140 0.47 -20.38 5.97
CA ALA A 140 0.06 -19.58 4.82
C ALA A 140 1.14 -19.52 3.72
N PRO A 141 0.75 -19.34 2.42
CA PRO A 141 1.69 -18.86 1.41
C PRO A 141 2.28 -17.53 1.86
N ARG A 142 3.60 -17.42 1.83
CA ARG A 142 4.33 -16.29 2.40
C ARG A 142 4.72 -15.30 1.32
N SER A 143 3.80 -14.42 0.95
CA SER A 143 4.15 -13.27 0.08
C SER A 143 5.23 -12.44 0.76
N PRO A 144 6.31 -12.05 0.05
CA PRO A 144 7.35 -11.21 0.62
C PRO A 144 6.82 -9.84 1.04
N PHE A 145 7.39 -9.29 2.11
CA PHE A 145 7.11 -7.94 2.56
C PHE A 145 8.31 -7.01 2.39
N THR A 146 8.06 -5.79 1.95
CA THR A 146 8.97 -4.65 2.10
C THR A 146 8.26 -3.58 2.94
N LEU A 147 8.83 -3.26 4.09
CA LEU A 147 8.33 -2.23 4.99
C LEU A 147 9.23 -1.00 4.83
N LEU A 148 8.74 0.03 4.16
CA LEU A 148 9.44 1.31 4.00
C LEU A 148 8.96 2.26 5.09
N HIS A 149 9.89 2.89 5.84
CA HIS A 149 9.52 3.78 6.93
C HIS A 149 10.45 4.97 7.01
N GLY A 150 9.86 6.15 7.22
CA GLY A 150 10.62 7.38 7.37
C GLY A 150 11.21 7.53 8.77
N VAL A 151 12.51 7.84 8.87
CA VAL A 151 13.16 8.10 10.17
C VAL A 151 12.69 9.42 10.80
N ALA A 152 12.11 10.32 10.01
CA ALA A 152 11.53 11.58 10.47
C ALA A 152 10.00 11.49 10.68
N ASP A 153 9.41 10.29 10.58
CA ASP A 153 7.97 10.08 10.80
C ASP A 153 7.61 10.36 12.27
N ARG A 154 6.73 11.35 12.46
CA ARG A 154 6.22 11.75 13.78
C ARG A 154 4.78 11.31 14.02
N VAL A 155 4.17 10.63 13.06
CA VAL A 155 2.79 10.11 13.14
C VAL A 155 2.82 8.65 13.57
N ILE A 156 3.61 7.83 12.88
CA ILE A 156 3.82 6.42 13.20
C ILE A 156 5.29 6.21 13.59
N PRO A 157 5.60 5.79 14.82
CA PRO A 157 6.97 5.51 15.23
C PRO A 157 7.61 4.40 14.40
N LEU A 158 8.87 4.56 14.01
CA LEU A 158 9.64 3.57 13.24
C LEU A 158 9.66 2.18 13.91
N SER A 159 9.62 2.12 15.26
CA SER A 159 9.56 0.87 16.02
C SER A 159 8.36 -0.01 15.63
N VAL A 160 7.25 0.59 15.19
CA VAL A 160 6.06 -0.15 14.75
C VAL A 160 6.37 -1.04 13.54
N ALA A 161 7.18 -0.57 12.58
CA ALA A 161 7.62 -1.36 11.44
C ALA A 161 8.58 -2.50 11.88
N HIS A 162 9.48 -2.22 12.80
CA HIS A 162 10.40 -3.24 13.34
C HIS A 162 9.67 -4.32 14.12
N ASP A 163 8.67 -3.96 14.93
CA ASP A 163 7.88 -4.90 15.72
C ASP A 163 7.07 -5.84 14.81
N PHE A 164 6.45 -5.29 13.76
CA PHE A 164 5.74 -6.10 12.77
C PHE A 164 6.70 -7.00 11.97
N ALA A 165 7.86 -6.49 11.57
CA ALA A 165 8.90 -7.30 10.92
C ALA A 165 9.39 -8.43 11.82
N ALA A 166 9.53 -8.19 13.14
CA ALA A 166 9.89 -9.23 14.09
C ALA A 166 8.82 -10.33 14.19
N ALA A 167 7.53 -9.96 14.13
CA ALA A 167 6.43 -10.93 14.07
C ALA A 167 6.51 -11.78 12.80
N LEU A 168 6.70 -11.15 11.63
CA LEU A 168 6.85 -11.86 10.35
C LEU A 168 8.04 -12.83 10.37
N ARG A 169 9.22 -12.41 10.86
CA ARG A 169 10.43 -13.23 10.94
C ARG A 169 10.27 -14.45 11.86
N ARG A 170 9.55 -14.32 12.97
CA ARG A 170 9.28 -15.45 13.89
C ARG A 170 8.53 -16.59 13.20
N HIS A 171 7.76 -16.28 12.16
CA HIS A 171 7.01 -17.23 11.35
C HIS A 171 7.62 -17.44 9.95
N HIS A 172 8.92 -17.11 9.81
CA HIS A 172 9.70 -17.31 8.58
C HIS A 172 9.13 -16.63 7.32
N TRP A 173 8.37 -15.54 7.47
CA TRP A 173 7.95 -14.73 6.34
C TRP A 173 9.11 -13.89 5.81
N PRO A 174 9.33 -13.87 4.48
CA PRO A 174 10.34 -12.99 3.91
C PRO A 174 9.97 -11.52 4.17
N VAL A 175 10.83 -10.78 4.87
CA VAL A 175 10.57 -9.38 5.18
C VAL A 175 11.85 -8.56 5.18
N GLN A 176 11.81 -7.41 4.51
CA GLN A 176 12.82 -6.37 4.56
C GLN A 176 12.23 -5.11 5.20
N VAL A 177 12.97 -4.48 6.10
CA VAL A 177 12.69 -3.12 6.60
C VAL A 177 13.71 -2.18 5.97
N VAL A 178 13.23 -1.07 5.42
CA VAL A 178 14.06 -0.03 4.81
C VAL A 178 13.71 1.29 5.46
N GLU A 179 14.69 1.88 6.12
CA GLU A 179 14.60 3.21 6.72
C GLU A 179 14.99 4.27 5.69
N LEU A 180 14.19 5.32 5.57
CA LEU A 180 14.37 6.37 4.58
C LEU A 180 14.45 7.75 5.26
N PRO A 181 15.18 8.72 4.69
CA PRO A 181 15.15 10.10 5.15
C PRO A 181 13.83 10.78 4.72
N ALA A 182 12.72 10.33 5.31
CA ALA A 182 11.37 10.72 4.97
C ALA A 182 10.54 10.99 6.23
N ASP A 183 9.51 11.79 6.12
CA ASP A 183 8.43 11.89 7.09
C ASP A 183 7.22 11.04 6.66
N HIS A 184 6.10 11.16 7.41
CA HIS A 184 4.89 10.36 7.17
C HIS A 184 4.27 10.60 5.80
N GLY A 185 4.27 11.84 5.31
CA GLY A 185 3.67 12.21 4.03
C GLY A 185 4.63 11.98 2.86
N SER A 186 5.87 12.44 2.99
CA SER A 186 6.85 12.43 1.91
C SER A 186 7.15 11.04 1.37
N ILE A 187 7.06 10.00 2.23
CA ILE A 187 7.22 8.61 1.82
C ILE A 187 6.16 8.15 0.79
N ALA A 188 5.01 8.83 0.74
CA ALA A 188 3.91 8.55 -0.20
C ALA A 188 3.79 9.60 -1.30
N GLY A 189 4.70 10.58 -1.36
CA GLY A 189 4.60 11.73 -2.28
C GLY A 189 3.49 12.71 -1.87
N ALA A 190 3.19 12.80 -0.58
CA ALA A 190 2.13 13.62 -0.02
C ALA A 190 2.68 14.62 1.01
N VAL A 191 1.95 15.73 1.20
CA VAL A 191 2.22 16.74 2.21
C VAL A 191 0.99 16.95 3.08
N TYR A 192 1.20 17.19 4.37
CA TYR A 192 0.09 17.50 5.28
C TYR A 192 -0.35 18.95 5.11
N ASP A 193 -1.62 19.17 4.82
CA ASP A 193 -2.27 20.46 4.78
C ASP A 193 -3.06 20.66 6.09
N ALA A 194 -2.51 21.50 6.97
CA ALA A 194 -3.16 21.80 8.25
C ALA A 194 -4.49 22.54 8.10
N SER A 195 -4.70 23.26 6.99
CA SER A 195 -5.95 23.99 6.72
C SER A 195 -7.07 23.05 6.28
N ALA A 196 -6.73 22.03 5.52
CA ALA A 196 -7.65 20.97 5.10
C ALA A 196 -7.78 19.83 6.13
N GLY A 197 -6.88 19.77 7.10
CA GLY A 197 -6.83 18.71 8.10
C GLY A 197 -6.50 17.33 7.52
N GLY A 198 -5.74 17.28 6.41
CA GLY A 198 -5.45 16.05 5.68
C GLY A 198 -4.19 16.13 4.81
N TYR A 199 -3.93 15.05 4.10
CA TYR A 199 -2.82 14.98 3.17
C TYR A 199 -3.28 15.23 1.73
N SER A 200 -2.47 15.95 0.97
CA SER A 200 -2.64 16.22 -0.45
C SER A 200 -1.38 15.83 -1.23
N ALA A 201 -1.50 15.76 -2.55
CA ALA A 201 -0.37 15.48 -3.44
C ALA A 201 0.74 16.52 -3.27
N ALA A 202 1.97 16.09 -3.12
CA ALA A 202 3.14 16.96 -3.08
C ALA A 202 3.42 17.57 -4.46
N ILE A 203 3.90 18.81 -4.45
CA ILE A 203 4.38 19.51 -5.65
C ILE A 203 5.83 19.98 -5.49
N ASP A 204 6.37 19.90 -4.29
CA ASP A 204 7.74 20.33 -4.00
C ASP A 204 8.76 19.25 -4.39
N ALA A 205 9.93 19.70 -4.82
CA ALA A 205 10.98 18.84 -5.36
C ALA A 205 11.59 17.89 -4.31
N GLU A 206 11.63 18.28 -3.04
CA GLU A 206 12.21 17.47 -1.96
C GLU A 206 11.34 16.26 -1.67
N THR A 207 10.04 16.46 -1.48
CA THR A 207 9.06 15.38 -1.29
C THR A 207 8.99 14.45 -2.51
N LEU A 208 9.00 15.01 -3.72
CA LEU A 208 8.98 14.23 -4.95
C LEU A 208 10.26 13.39 -5.15
N ALA A 209 11.42 13.88 -4.68
CA ALA A 209 12.65 13.08 -4.72
C ALA A 209 12.58 11.86 -3.78
N VAL A 210 11.98 12.00 -2.59
CA VAL A 210 11.70 10.86 -1.70
C VAL A 210 10.75 9.87 -2.36
N ALA A 211 9.65 10.37 -2.93
CA ALA A 211 8.68 9.53 -3.62
C ALA A 211 9.29 8.77 -4.82
N ALA A 212 10.27 9.36 -5.51
CA ALA A 212 10.99 8.70 -6.60
C ALA A 212 11.86 7.52 -6.12
N ASP A 213 12.56 7.65 -4.97
CA ASP A 213 13.27 6.52 -4.35
C ASP A 213 12.30 5.41 -3.93
N VAL A 214 11.17 5.78 -3.32
CA VAL A 214 10.11 4.83 -2.95
C VAL A 214 9.55 4.11 -4.17
N ALA A 215 9.26 4.83 -5.26
CA ALA A 215 8.74 4.25 -6.50
C ALA A 215 9.72 3.24 -7.12
N ALA A 216 11.02 3.54 -7.13
CA ALA A 216 12.05 2.61 -7.60
C ALA A 216 12.07 1.31 -6.78
N ARG A 217 11.94 1.41 -5.45
CA ARG A 217 11.89 0.24 -4.55
C ARG A 217 10.64 -0.60 -4.75
N ILE A 218 9.48 0.02 -4.97
CA ILE A 218 8.24 -0.69 -5.31
C ILE A 218 8.41 -1.41 -6.65
N ALA A 219 9.01 -0.76 -7.64
CA ALA A 219 9.26 -1.36 -8.94
C ALA A 219 10.23 -2.56 -8.86
N ASP A 220 11.22 -2.51 -7.99
CA ASP A 220 12.15 -3.62 -7.76
C ASP A 220 11.49 -4.77 -7.00
N ALA A 221 10.66 -4.48 -5.98
CA ALA A 221 9.93 -5.49 -5.22
C ALA A 221 9.04 -6.39 -6.09
N GLY A 222 8.45 -5.84 -7.15
CA GLY A 222 7.64 -6.60 -8.10
C GLY A 222 8.44 -7.43 -9.12
N ARG A 223 9.78 -7.47 -9.07
CA ARG A 223 10.57 -8.29 -10.01
C ARG A 223 10.60 -9.74 -9.54
N PRO A 224 10.37 -10.72 -10.44
CA PRO A 224 10.58 -12.12 -10.07
C PRO A 224 12.05 -12.32 -9.67
N ASN A 225 12.28 -13.03 -8.58
CA ASN A 225 13.64 -13.45 -8.21
C ASN A 225 14.26 -14.22 -9.38
N ARG A 226 15.40 -13.74 -9.85
CA ARG A 226 16.19 -14.41 -10.89
C ARG A 226 16.84 -15.67 -10.34
#